data_d1d652a70f7cf27d7ab1f31846c32ac0
#
_entry.id   d1d652a70f7cf27d7ab1f31846c32ac0
#
_cell.length_a   1.000
_cell.length_b   1.000
_cell.length_c   1.000
_cell.angle_alpha   90.00
_cell.angle_beta   90.00
_cell.angle_gamma   90.00
#
_symmetry.space_group_name_H-M   'P 1'
#
loop_
_entity.id
_entity.type
_entity.pdbx_description
1 polymer ?
#
loop_
_entity_poly.entity_id
_entity_poly.type
_entity_poly.pdbx_seq_one_letter_code
_entity_poly.pdbx_strand_id
1 'polypeptide(L)'
;RFNGEVVAMTGDGVNDAPAIKLADIGVAMGITGTDVAKDTADMVLTDDNYASIVAAVEQGRIIYSNIRKFVYYLISCNLAEIMIIFLATAFGRYLYPFAAGEVFSPLAPIQLLLLNLVTDGAPALALGTEKGDPDIMQQKPRPPKEPIINRFMMNGVLIQTVAITFITLFAFGVGLKHDRLMAETMAFITLASSELLRA
;
A
#
# COMPACT_ATOMS: atom_id res chain seq x y z
N ARG A 1 10.60 -28.47 0.60
CA ARG A 1 11.33 -27.55 1.50
C ARG A 1 12.86 -27.63 1.38
N PHE A 2 13.43 -28.81 1.03
CA PHE A 2 14.89 -28.95 0.92
C PHE A 2 15.53 -27.99 -0.10
N ASN A 3 14.80 -27.62 -1.15
CA ASN A 3 15.27 -26.69 -2.20
C ASN A 3 14.86 -25.23 -1.96
N GLY A 4 14.24 -24.91 -0.82
CA GLY A 4 13.76 -23.56 -0.54
C GLY A 4 12.46 -23.18 -1.26
N GLU A 5 11.79 -24.15 -1.88
CA GLU A 5 10.50 -23.96 -2.56
C GLU A 5 9.34 -23.90 -1.56
N VAL A 6 8.30 -23.16 -1.91
CA VAL A 6 7.02 -23.13 -1.19
C VAL A 6 6.19 -24.34 -1.65
N VAL A 7 5.77 -25.17 -0.69
CA VAL A 7 5.09 -26.43 -0.95
C VAL A 7 3.65 -26.37 -0.46
N ALA A 8 2.70 -26.58 -1.38
CA ALA A 8 1.32 -26.87 -1.02
C ALA A 8 1.10 -28.39 -0.92
N MET A 9 0.35 -28.83 0.08
CA MET A 9 -0.02 -30.23 0.26
C MET A 9 -1.54 -30.38 0.29
N THR A 10 -2.07 -31.24 -0.54
CA THR A 10 -3.51 -31.55 -0.58
C THR A 10 -3.80 -32.89 0.08
N GLY A 11 -4.92 -33.01 0.78
CA GLY A 11 -5.37 -34.27 1.37
C GLY A 11 -6.83 -34.22 1.76
N ASP A 12 -7.42 -35.41 2.00
CA ASP A 12 -8.83 -35.59 2.37
C ASP A 12 -9.00 -36.42 3.65
N GLY A 13 -7.97 -37.19 4.05
CA GLY A 13 -8.04 -38.13 5.16
C GLY A 13 -7.39 -37.65 6.45
N VAL A 14 -7.72 -38.34 7.53
CA VAL A 14 -7.08 -38.15 8.88
C VAL A 14 -5.57 -38.40 8.79
N ASN A 15 -5.16 -39.35 7.93
CA ASN A 15 -3.76 -39.72 7.72
C ASN A 15 -2.95 -38.61 7.04
N ASP A 16 -3.61 -37.73 6.30
CA ASP A 16 -2.99 -36.62 5.59
C ASP A 16 -2.79 -35.39 6.49
N ALA A 17 -3.51 -35.29 7.59
CA ALA A 17 -3.46 -34.15 8.50
C ALA A 17 -2.04 -33.74 8.93
N PRO A 18 -1.12 -34.66 9.28
CA PRO A 18 0.25 -34.29 9.60
C PRO A 18 1.00 -33.67 8.43
N ALA A 19 0.78 -34.16 7.19
CA ALA A 19 1.42 -33.64 6.00
C ALA A 19 0.82 -32.27 5.60
N ILE A 20 -0.51 -32.13 5.69
CA ILE A 20 -1.21 -30.86 5.50
C ILE A 20 -0.66 -29.81 6.47
N LYS A 21 -0.53 -30.14 7.77
CA LYS A 21 -0.01 -29.24 8.80
C LYS A 21 1.45 -28.83 8.60
N LEU A 22 2.27 -29.70 8.05
CA LEU A 22 3.69 -29.46 7.82
C LEU A 22 3.98 -28.73 6.51
N ALA A 23 3.04 -28.64 5.60
CA ALA A 23 3.17 -27.88 4.37
C ALA A 23 3.33 -26.36 4.63
N ASP A 24 3.74 -25.61 3.63
CA ASP A 24 3.70 -24.15 3.70
C ASP A 24 2.26 -23.65 3.49
N ILE A 25 1.46 -24.41 2.72
CA ILE A 25 0.02 -24.23 2.53
C ILE A 25 -0.63 -25.61 2.56
N GLY A 26 -1.42 -25.89 3.57
CA GLY A 26 -2.23 -27.11 3.67
C GLY A 26 -3.59 -26.91 3.01
N VAL A 27 -4.00 -27.84 2.16
CA VAL A 27 -5.28 -27.78 1.42
C VAL A 27 -6.08 -29.05 1.68
N ALA A 28 -7.33 -28.90 2.16
CA ALA A 28 -8.25 -30.02 2.36
C ALA A 28 -9.37 -30.01 1.34
N MET A 29 -9.87 -31.19 1.01
CA MET A 29 -11.09 -31.36 0.21
C MET A 29 -12.34 -31.02 1.03
N GLY A 30 -13.27 -30.27 0.45
CA GLY A 30 -14.45 -29.77 1.16
C GLY A 30 -15.61 -30.77 1.16
N ILE A 31 -15.77 -31.54 0.08
CA ILE A 31 -16.83 -32.53 -0.08
C ILE A 31 -16.36 -33.89 0.51
N THR A 32 -15.24 -34.40 0.03
CA THR A 32 -14.70 -35.71 0.43
C THR A 32 -13.84 -35.68 1.68
N GLY A 33 -13.33 -34.50 2.06
CA GLY A 33 -12.42 -34.33 3.19
C GLY A 33 -13.07 -34.56 4.54
N THR A 34 -12.33 -35.24 5.44
CA THR A 34 -12.73 -35.41 6.85
C THR A 34 -12.62 -34.08 7.61
N ASP A 35 -13.39 -33.94 8.70
CA ASP A 35 -13.34 -32.74 9.53
C ASP A 35 -11.92 -32.49 10.07
N VAL A 36 -11.19 -33.54 10.41
CA VAL A 36 -9.79 -33.43 10.85
C VAL A 36 -8.88 -32.83 9.78
N ALA A 37 -9.03 -33.24 8.53
CA ALA A 37 -8.29 -32.67 7.42
C ALA A 37 -8.65 -31.18 7.22
N LYS A 38 -9.92 -30.85 7.25
CA LYS A 38 -10.44 -29.48 7.11
C LYS A 38 -9.97 -28.55 8.22
N ASP A 39 -10.04 -29.00 9.47
CA ASP A 39 -9.61 -28.23 10.65
C ASP A 39 -8.10 -27.98 10.68
N THR A 40 -7.34 -28.84 10.00
CA THR A 40 -5.87 -28.77 9.95
C THR A 40 -5.36 -27.90 8.81
N ALA A 41 -6.16 -27.74 7.73
CA ALA A 41 -5.77 -27.08 6.50
C ALA A 41 -5.87 -25.56 6.61
N ASP A 42 -5.03 -24.85 5.83
CA ASP A 42 -5.10 -23.41 5.66
C ASP A 42 -6.18 -23.01 4.63
N MET A 43 -6.54 -23.93 3.73
CA MET A 43 -7.52 -23.73 2.66
C MET A 43 -8.41 -24.98 2.52
N VAL A 44 -9.70 -24.77 2.26
CA VAL A 44 -10.66 -25.84 1.97
C VAL A 44 -11.24 -25.62 0.59
N LEU A 45 -11.15 -26.63 -0.29
CA LEU A 45 -11.70 -26.61 -1.64
C LEU A 45 -13.18 -27.04 -1.58
N THR A 46 -14.09 -26.12 -1.69
CA THR A 46 -15.54 -26.38 -1.60
C THR A 46 -16.10 -27.21 -2.72
N ASP A 47 -15.40 -27.31 -3.84
CA ASP A 47 -15.75 -28.04 -5.06
C ASP A 47 -14.89 -29.29 -5.32
N ASP A 48 -13.96 -29.58 -4.43
CA ASP A 48 -12.94 -30.66 -4.53
C ASP A 48 -12.17 -30.63 -5.90
N ASN A 49 -12.05 -29.43 -6.49
CA ASN A 49 -11.43 -29.29 -7.81
C ASN A 49 -10.03 -28.67 -7.70
N TYR A 50 -9.02 -29.38 -8.17
CA TYR A 50 -7.65 -28.88 -8.19
C TYR A 50 -7.47 -27.61 -9.04
N ALA A 51 -8.32 -27.36 -10.03
CA ALA A 51 -8.29 -26.11 -10.80
C ALA A 51 -8.53 -24.87 -9.91
N SER A 52 -9.31 -25.03 -8.83
CA SER A 52 -9.56 -23.99 -7.86
C SER A 52 -8.32 -23.58 -7.08
N ILE A 53 -7.31 -24.47 -6.94
CA ILE A 53 -6.00 -24.12 -6.36
C ILE A 53 -5.27 -23.12 -7.29
N VAL A 54 -5.33 -23.35 -8.60
CA VAL A 54 -4.69 -22.46 -9.58
C VAL A 54 -5.35 -21.08 -9.55
N ALA A 55 -6.68 -21.05 -9.49
CA ALA A 55 -7.44 -19.81 -9.33
C ALA A 55 -7.09 -19.09 -8.00
N ALA A 56 -6.93 -19.84 -6.90
CA ALA A 56 -6.52 -19.27 -5.62
C ALA A 56 -5.09 -18.68 -5.67
N VAL A 57 -4.16 -19.34 -6.37
CA VAL A 57 -2.79 -18.80 -6.60
C VAL A 57 -2.85 -17.51 -7.41
N GLU A 58 -3.67 -17.47 -8.46
CA GLU A 58 -3.88 -16.27 -9.28
C GLU A 58 -4.42 -15.12 -8.42
N GLN A 59 -5.49 -15.35 -7.67
CA GLN A 59 -6.06 -14.35 -6.78
C GLN A 59 -5.07 -13.90 -5.71
N GLY A 60 -4.31 -14.80 -5.12
CA GLY A 60 -3.27 -14.46 -4.15
C GLY A 60 -2.17 -13.56 -4.74
N ARG A 61 -1.78 -13.78 -6.00
CA ARG A 61 -0.84 -12.92 -6.71
C ARG A 61 -1.42 -11.54 -7.01
N ILE A 62 -2.68 -11.46 -7.41
CA ILE A 62 -3.41 -10.20 -7.65
C ILE A 62 -3.50 -9.39 -6.35
N ILE A 63 -3.97 -10.01 -5.27
CA ILE A 63 -4.08 -9.37 -3.95
C ILE A 63 -2.72 -8.82 -3.50
N TYR A 64 -1.65 -9.60 -3.62
CA TYR A 64 -0.32 -9.16 -3.24
C TYR A 64 0.18 -7.98 -4.08
N SER A 65 -0.06 -8.01 -5.40
CA SER A 65 0.27 -6.90 -6.31
C SER A 65 -0.46 -5.62 -5.89
N ASN A 66 -1.77 -5.73 -5.61
CA ASN A 66 -2.59 -4.61 -5.16
C ASN A 66 -2.13 -4.06 -3.81
N ILE A 67 -1.79 -4.95 -2.84
CA ILE A 67 -1.19 -4.55 -1.56
C ILE A 67 0.07 -3.72 -1.79
N ARG A 68 0.96 -4.15 -2.67
CA ARG A 68 2.18 -3.38 -2.98
C ARG A 68 1.87 -1.99 -3.55
N LYS A 69 0.89 -1.90 -4.47
CA LYS A 69 0.47 -0.64 -5.09
C LYS A 69 -0.06 0.35 -4.05
N PHE A 70 -1.05 -0.06 -3.24
CA PHE A 70 -1.64 0.85 -2.26
C PHE A 70 -0.67 1.20 -1.10
N VAL A 71 0.16 0.26 -0.64
CA VAL A 71 1.19 0.54 0.38
C VAL A 71 2.21 1.55 -0.14
N TYR A 72 2.67 1.38 -1.37
CA TYR A 72 3.56 2.34 -2.03
C TYR A 72 2.94 3.72 -2.14
N TYR A 73 1.66 3.79 -2.54
CA TYR A 73 0.89 5.03 -2.63
C TYR A 73 0.80 5.71 -1.26
N LEU A 74 0.25 5.04 -0.24
CA LEU A 74 0.04 5.60 1.09
C LEU A 74 1.33 6.07 1.77
N ILE A 75 2.42 5.27 1.69
CA ILE A 75 3.69 5.66 2.31
C ILE A 75 4.24 6.93 1.68
N SER A 76 4.12 7.08 0.37
CA SER A 76 4.63 8.27 -0.30
C SER A 76 3.78 9.51 -0.04
N CYS A 77 2.45 9.41 0.11
CA CYS A 77 1.57 10.51 0.53
C CYS A 77 1.93 10.95 1.95
N ASN A 78 1.86 10.02 2.90
CA ASN A 78 2.15 10.32 4.31
C ASN A 78 3.56 10.89 4.53
N LEU A 79 4.56 10.38 3.80
CA LEU A 79 5.92 10.90 3.91
C LEU A 79 6.02 12.33 3.37
N ALA A 80 5.30 12.66 2.30
CA ALA A 80 5.24 14.03 1.77
C ALA A 80 4.56 14.98 2.76
N GLU A 81 3.42 14.60 3.35
CA GLU A 81 2.73 15.38 4.38
C GLU A 81 3.65 15.68 5.58
N ILE A 82 4.32 14.65 6.11
CA ILE A 82 5.28 14.80 7.22
C ILE A 82 6.39 15.77 6.84
N MET A 83 6.97 15.63 5.65
CA MET A 83 8.06 16.50 5.19
C MET A 83 7.61 17.94 4.98
N ILE A 84 6.42 18.18 4.45
CA ILE A 84 5.83 19.51 4.27
C ILE A 84 5.70 20.20 5.63
N ILE A 85 5.06 19.52 6.61
CA ILE A 85 4.84 20.09 7.94
C ILE A 85 6.18 20.31 8.65
N PHE A 86 7.06 19.32 8.61
CA PHE A 86 8.38 19.41 9.26
C PHE A 86 9.22 20.56 8.71
N LEU A 87 9.35 20.67 7.39
CA LEU A 87 10.16 21.72 6.78
C LEU A 87 9.56 23.12 6.98
N ALA A 88 8.22 23.25 6.87
CA ALA A 88 7.58 24.53 7.12
C ALA A 88 7.73 24.96 8.59
N THR A 89 7.54 24.05 9.53
CA THR A 89 7.62 24.38 10.96
C THR A 89 9.07 24.64 11.41
N ALA A 90 10.03 23.79 10.99
CA ALA A 90 11.42 23.88 11.41
C ALA A 90 12.17 25.01 10.72
N PHE A 91 11.90 25.23 9.44
CA PHE A 91 12.68 26.14 8.58
C PHE A 91 11.84 27.28 8.00
N GLY A 92 10.55 27.42 8.36
CA GLY A 92 9.66 28.43 7.79
C GLY A 92 10.18 29.85 7.90
N ARG A 93 10.80 30.19 9.02
CA ARG A 93 11.43 31.50 9.21
C ARG A 93 12.54 31.81 8.20
N TYR A 94 13.28 30.76 7.76
CA TYR A 94 14.34 30.91 6.75
C TYR A 94 13.79 30.84 5.32
N LEU A 95 12.79 29.99 5.12
CA LEU A 95 12.14 29.81 3.81
C LEU A 95 11.27 31.01 3.43
N TYR A 96 10.63 31.66 4.43
CA TYR A 96 9.70 32.76 4.25
C TYR A 96 10.05 33.94 5.13
N PRO A 97 11.22 34.61 4.90
CA PRO A 97 11.69 35.70 5.77
C PRO A 97 10.77 36.95 5.72
N PHE A 98 9.95 37.07 4.67
CA PHE A 98 8.98 38.16 4.52
C PHE A 98 7.73 38.01 5.41
N ALA A 99 7.48 36.82 5.98
CA ALA A 99 6.36 36.53 6.87
C ALA A 99 6.82 36.34 8.34
N ALA A 100 7.81 37.13 8.79
CA ALA A 100 8.37 37.03 10.12
C ALA A 100 7.31 37.29 11.20
N GLY A 101 7.17 36.38 12.16
CA GLY A 101 6.19 36.45 13.25
C GLY A 101 4.97 35.52 13.06
N GLU A 102 4.80 34.93 11.91
CA GLU A 102 3.76 33.96 11.64
C GLU A 102 4.15 32.54 12.11
N VAL A 103 3.12 31.74 12.46
CA VAL A 103 3.31 30.30 12.67
C VAL A 103 3.18 29.61 11.33
N PHE A 104 4.26 28.96 10.88
CA PHE A 104 4.31 28.27 9.60
C PHE A 104 3.70 26.89 9.71
N SER A 105 2.37 26.81 9.66
CA SER A 105 1.60 25.57 9.51
C SER A 105 0.93 25.58 8.14
N PRO A 106 1.46 24.85 7.13
CA PRO A 106 0.92 24.88 5.77
C PRO A 106 -0.43 24.19 5.64
N LEU A 107 -0.78 23.35 6.62
CA LEU A 107 -2.03 22.60 6.64
C LEU A 107 -2.65 22.67 8.04
N ALA A 108 -3.96 22.89 8.11
CA ALA A 108 -4.72 22.78 9.34
C ALA A 108 -4.93 21.29 9.70
N PRO A 109 -5.08 20.93 11.00
CA PRO A 109 -5.33 19.53 11.40
C PRO A 109 -6.54 18.89 10.71
N ILE A 110 -7.60 19.65 10.47
CA ILE A 110 -8.80 19.18 9.77
C ILE A 110 -8.53 18.89 8.29
N GLN A 111 -7.64 19.65 7.66
CA GLN A 111 -7.23 19.41 6.26
C GLN A 111 -6.40 18.12 6.15
N LEU A 112 -5.48 17.87 7.08
CA LEU A 112 -4.73 16.62 7.17
C LEU A 112 -5.65 15.41 7.36
N LEU A 113 -6.64 15.54 8.25
CA LEU A 113 -7.62 14.48 8.44
C LEU A 113 -8.40 14.20 7.16
N LEU A 114 -8.79 15.23 6.43
CA LEU A 114 -9.52 15.11 5.16
C LEU A 114 -8.65 14.45 4.08
N LEU A 115 -7.37 14.84 3.97
CA LEU A 115 -6.42 14.23 3.04
C LEU A 115 -6.29 12.74 3.32
N ASN A 116 -5.91 12.37 4.53
CA ASN A 116 -5.68 10.97 4.91
C ASN A 116 -6.94 10.09 4.80
N LEU A 117 -8.13 10.63 5.13
CA LEU A 117 -9.36 9.83 5.13
C LEU A 117 -10.00 9.73 3.75
N VAL A 118 -10.09 10.83 3.02
CA VAL A 118 -10.83 10.92 1.76
C VAL A 118 -9.91 10.86 0.56
N THR A 119 -8.91 11.74 0.51
CA THR A 119 -8.04 11.90 -0.66
C THR A 119 -7.10 10.72 -0.83
N ASP A 120 -6.60 10.15 0.27
CA ASP A 120 -5.74 8.97 0.23
C ASP A 120 -6.53 7.67 0.34
N GLY A 121 -7.57 7.64 1.17
CA GLY A 121 -8.35 6.44 1.43
C GLY A 121 -9.09 5.91 0.22
N ALA A 122 -9.75 6.78 -0.55
CA ALA A 122 -10.50 6.36 -1.73
C ALA A 122 -9.61 5.76 -2.84
N PRO A 123 -8.50 6.40 -3.26
CA PRO A 123 -7.58 5.79 -4.22
C PRO A 123 -6.92 4.51 -3.69
N ALA A 124 -6.55 4.45 -2.40
CA ALA A 124 -5.99 3.25 -1.81
C ALA A 124 -6.95 2.06 -1.89
N LEU A 125 -8.25 2.28 -1.64
CA LEU A 125 -9.28 1.25 -1.81
C LEU A 125 -9.42 0.84 -3.28
N ALA A 126 -9.39 1.78 -4.21
CA ALA A 126 -9.46 1.50 -5.65
C ALA A 126 -8.26 0.63 -6.09
N LEU A 127 -7.04 1.00 -5.69
CA LEU A 127 -5.82 0.22 -5.95
C LEU A 127 -5.87 -1.18 -5.30
N GLY A 128 -6.47 -1.29 -4.11
CA GLY A 128 -6.64 -2.55 -3.39
C GLY A 128 -7.59 -3.54 -4.07
N THR A 129 -8.50 -3.04 -4.90
CA THR A 129 -9.52 -3.83 -5.63
C THR A 129 -9.30 -3.86 -7.13
N GLU A 130 -8.14 -3.41 -7.60
CA GLU A 130 -7.80 -3.38 -9.02
C GLU A 130 -7.73 -4.80 -9.61
N LYS A 131 -8.13 -4.93 -10.87
CA LYS A 131 -7.99 -6.19 -11.61
C LYS A 131 -6.52 -6.54 -11.78
N GLY A 132 -6.21 -7.85 -11.66
CA GLY A 132 -4.86 -8.35 -11.86
C GLY A 132 -4.32 -8.12 -13.27
N ASP A 133 -3.02 -8.00 -13.37
CA ASP A 133 -2.33 -7.91 -14.65
C ASP A 133 -2.56 -9.21 -15.45
N PRO A 134 -2.83 -9.15 -16.78
CA PRO A 134 -3.14 -10.33 -17.58
C PRO A 134 -2.04 -11.40 -17.61
N ASP A 135 -0.80 -11.01 -17.35
CA ASP A 135 0.39 -11.87 -17.35
C ASP A 135 0.82 -12.35 -15.95
N ILE A 136 0.01 -12.09 -14.91
CA ILE A 136 0.39 -12.33 -13.52
C ILE A 136 0.76 -13.79 -13.23
N MET A 137 0.13 -14.73 -13.95
CA MET A 137 0.44 -16.16 -13.84
C MET A 137 1.70 -16.58 -14.60
N GLN A 138 2.17 -15.76 -15.55
CA GLN A 138 3.42 -16.01 -16.31
C GLN A 138 4.66 -15.50 -15.55
N GLN A 139 4.45 -14.64 -14.56
CA GLN A 139 5.53 -14.10 -13.74
C GLN A 139 6.12 -15.19 -12.85
N LYS A 140 7.45 -15.12 -12.65
CA LYS A 140 8.14 -16.06 -11.75
C LYS A 140 7.62 -15.92 -10.31
N PRO A 141 7.61 -17.03 -9.56
CA PRO A 141 7.29 -16.96 -8.13
C PRO A 141 8.22 -16.00 -7.40
N ARG A 142 7.66 -15.24 -6.49
CA ARG A 142 8.38 -14.30 -5.64
C ARG A 142 9.21 -15.03 -4.59
N PRO A 143 10.44 -14.58 -4.27
CA PRO A 143 11.16 -15.07 -3.11
C PRO A 143 10.37 -14.86 -1.81
N PRO A 144 10.24 -15.86 -0.92
CA PRO A 144 9.43 -15.76 0.30
C PRO A 144 9.83 -14.61 1.26
N LYS A 145 11.10 -14.20 1.22
CA LYS A 145 11.66 -13.14 2.06
C LYS A 145 11.74 -11.77 1.38
N GLU A 146 11.16 -11.62 0.20
CA GLU A 146 11.15 -10.32 -0.49
C GLU A 146 10.31 -9.31 0.28
N PRO A 147 10.86 -8.12 0.63
CA PRO A 147 10.08 -7.08 1.29
C PRO A 147 9.00 -6.53 0.37
N ILE A 148 7.87 -6.10 0.95
CA ILE A 148 6.76 -5.47 0.22
C ILE A 148 7.26 -4.26 -0.56
N ILE A 149 8.08 -3.42 0.09
CA ILE A 149 8.76 -2.27 -0.53
C ILE A 149 10.22 -2.62 -0.75
N ASN A 150 10.62 -2.74 -2.01
CA ASN A 150 12.00 -2.93 -2.38
C ASN A 150 12.76 -1.59 -2.51
N ARG A 151 14.09 -1.64 -2.70
CA ARG A 151 14.93 -0.44 -2.81
C ARG A 151 14.54 0.44 -4.00
N PHE A 152 14.11 -0.14 -5.09
CA PHE A 152 13.67 0.62 -6.27
C PHE A 152 12.39 1.42 -5.95
N MET A 153 11.41 0.79 -5.32
CA MET A 153 10.20 1.47 -4.86
C MET A 153 10.51 2.58 -3.84
N MET A 154 11.42 2.31 -2.90
CA MET A 154 11.84 3.31 -1.91
C MET A 154 12.47 4.55 -2.57
N ASN A 155 13.30 4.36 -3.59
CA ASN A 155 13.84 5.50 -4.36
C ASN A 155 12.72 6.28 -5.05
N GLY A 156 11.72 5.59 -5.61
CA GLY A 156 10.53 6.22 -6.18
C GLY A 156 9.75 7.03 -5.14
N VAL A 157 9.51 6.48 -3.95
CA VAL A 157 8.89 7.19 -2.81
C VAL A 157 9.65 8.48 -2.49
N LEU A 158 10.97 8.40 -2.35
CA LEU A 158 11.79 9.56 -2.01
C LEU A 158 11.74 10.66 -3.08
N ILE A 159 11.84 10.29 -4.35
CA ILE A 159 11.76 11.26 -5.46
C ILE A 159 10.40 11.95 -5.46
N GLN A 160 9.32 11.19 -5.30
CA GLN A 160 7.96 11.73 -5.26
C GLN A 160 7.75 12.63 -4.04
N THR A 161 8.18 12.18 -2.86
CA THR A 161 8.13 12.97 -1.62
C THR A 161 8.81 14.32 -1.80
N VAL A 162 10.03 14.35 -2.34
CA VAL A 162 10.76 15.60 -2.56
C VAL A 162 10.03 16.51 -3.55
N ALA A 163 9.53 15.96 -4.66
CA ALA A 163 8.82 16.74 -5.66
C ALA A 163 7.52 17.36 -5.10
N ILE A 164 6.68 16.54 -4.45
CA ILE A 164 5.41 17.00 -3.85
C ILE A 164 5.68 18.03 -2.75
N THR A 165 6.65 17.76 -1.86
CA THR A 165 7.03 18.69 -0.79
C THR A 165 7.46 20.03 -1.35
N PHE A 166 8.33 20.03 -2.36
CA PHE A 166 8.81 21.27 -2.97
C PHE A 166 7.69 22.08 -3.61
N ILE A 167 6.83 21.43 -4.43
CA ILE A 167 5.72 22.11 -5.12
C ILE A 167 4.72 22.68 -4.10
N THR A 168 4.38 21.91 -3.05
CA THR A 168 3.43 22.34 -2.02
C THR A 168 3.98 23.49 -1.18
N LEU A 169 5.25 23.43 -0.76
CA LEU A 169 5.87 24.54 -0.02
C LEU A 169 6.04 25.79 -0.90
N PHE A 170 6.31 25.62 -2.18
CA PHE A 170 6.34 26.74 -3.11
C PHE A 170 4.96 27.40 -3.22
N ALA A 171 3.89 26.62 -3.40
CA ALA A 171 2.51 27.13 -3.44
C ALA A 171 2.13 27.84 -2.14
N PHE A 172 2.48 27.25 -0.99
CA PHE A 172 2.30 27.88 0.33
C PHE A 172 2.99 29.25 0.40
N GLY A 173 4.27 29.32 -0.02
CA GLY A 173 5.04 30.56 -0.02
C GLY A 173 4.47 31.66 -0.94
N VAL A 174 3.89 31.26 -2.08
CA VAL A 174 3.18 32.22 -2.96
C VAL A 174 1.92 32.75 -2.26
N GLY A 175 1.14 31.86 -1.62
CA GLY A 175 -0.05 32.24 -0.87
C GLY A 175 0.24 33.18 0.29
N LEU A 176 1.34 32.98 1.03
CA LEU A 176 1.77 33.83 2.14
C LEU A 176 2.03 35.31 1.77
N LYS A 177 2.24 35.59 0.47
CA LYS A 177 2.36 36.98 0.00
C LYS A 177 1.02 37.75 0.02
N HIS A 178 -0.09 37.02 0.07
CA HIS A 178 -1.43 37.61 0.14
C HIS A 178 -1.96 37.56 1.56
N ASP A 179 -2.27 36.37 2.05
CA ASP A 179 -2.69 36.12 3.44
C ASP A 179 -2.48 34.64 3.80
N ARG A 180 -2.64 34.33 5.10
CA ARG A 180 -2.45 33.00 5.64
C ARG A 180 -3.49 31.99 5.13
N LEU A 181 -4.76 32.41 5.02
CA LEU A 181 -5.84 31.53 4.56
C LEU A 181 -5.61 31.11 3.10
N MET A 182 -5.16 32.06 2.27
CA MET A 182 -4.77 31.79 0.88
C MET A 182 -3.61 30.79 0.84
N ALA A 183 -2.60 30.96 1.69
CA ALA A 183 -1.45 30.06 1.75
C ALA A 183 -1.84 28.62 2.11
N GLU A 184 -2.64 28.44 3.18
CA GLU A 184 -3.15 27.14 3.60
C GLU A 184 -4.03 26.50 2.51
N THR A 185 -4.88 27.29 1.84
CA THR A 185 -5.72 26.83 0.75
C THR A 185 -4.91 26.37 -0.45
N MET A 186 -3.91 27.15 -0.86
CA MET A 186 -3.04 26.82 -1.98
C MET A 186 -2.21 25.55 -1.69
N ALA A 187 -1.67 25.44 -0.47
CA ALA A 187 -0.96 24.23 -0.06
C ALA A 187 -1.86 22.99 -0.09
N PHE A 188 -3.06 23.09 0.48
CA PHE A 188 -4.04 22.00 0.52
C PHE A 188 -4.43 21.54 -0.89
N ILE A 189 -4.83 22.46 -1.77
CA ILE A 189 -5.24 22.12 -3.14
C ILE A 189 -4.09 21.52 -3.92
N THR A 190 -2.88 22.06 -3.77
CA THR A 190 -1.70 21.55 -4.48
C THR A 190 -1.35 20.14 -4.02
N LEU A 191 -1.38 19.88 -2.72
CA LEU A 191 -1.10 18.56 -2.16
C LEU A 191 -2.16 17.55 -2.61
N ALA A 192 -3.45 17.83 -2.36
CA ALA A 192 -4.56 16.97 -2.76
C ALA A 192 -4.55 16.64 -4.26
N SER A 193 -4.32 17.65 -5.11
CA SER A 193 -4.24 17.44 -6.56
C SER A 193 -3.03 16.58 -6.94
N SER A 194 -1.88 16.76 -6.28
CA SER A 194 -0.68 15.96 -6.54
C SER A 194 -0.84 14.49 -6.15
N GLU A 195 -1.56 14.22 -5.06
CA GLU A 195 -1.87 12.87 -4.60
C GLU A 195 -2.87 12.16 -5.51
N LEU A 196 -3.97 12.84 -5.89
CA LEU A 196 -4.99 12.29 -6.79
C LEU A 196 -4.48 12.05 -8.22
N LEU A 197 -3.62 12.92 -8.74
CA LEU A 197 -3.05 12.75 -10.09
C LEU A 197 -2.06 11.58 -10.17
N ARG A 198 -1.60 11.10 -9.02
CA ARG A 198 -0.63 10.01 -8.92
C ARG A 198 -1.28 8.65 -8.66
N ALA A 199 -2.48 8.62 -8.14
CA ALA A 199 -3.25 7.40 -7.90
C ALA A 199 -3.68 6.75 -9.22
#